data_b0c39fa0f060bcab8d36841f1accc8da
#
_entry.id   b0c39fa0f060bcab8d36841f1accc8da
#
_cell.length_a   1.000
_cell.length_b   1.000
_cell.length_c   1.000
_cell.angle_alpha   90.00
_cell.angle_beta   90.00
_cell.angle_gamma   90.00
#
_symmetry.space_group_name_H-M   'P 1'
#
loop_
_entity.id
_entity.type
_entity.pdbx_description
1 polymer ?
#
loop_
_entity_poly.entity_id
_entity_poly.type
_entity_poly.pdbx_seq_one_letter_code
_entity_poly.pdbx_strand_id
1 'polypeptide(L)' 'MLHTLSLLAVLLVGTGSAWAQSGMPHTPAEERACRGDAHRFCKDVLSDEFQVASCLQEHRNHVSPACRTVLQSRGR' A
#
# COMPACT_ATOMS: atom_id res chain seq x y z
N MET A 1 35.83 33.00 -0.92
CA MET A 1 35.39 32.80 -1.97
C MET A 1 35.01 31.49 -2.47
N LEU A 2 35.47 30.58 -2.17
CA LEU A 2 35.17 29.37 -2.71
C LEU A 2 34.29 28.63 -1.83
N HIS A 3 33.92 29.01 -0.79
CA HIS A 3 33.13 28.26 0.04
C HIS A 3 31.76 28.03 -0.53
N THR A 4 31.39 28.58 -1.43
CA THR A 4 30.07 28.46 -1.89
C THR A 4 29.67 27.14 -2.41
N LEU A 5 30.49 26.33 -2.72
CA LEU A 5 30.05 25.11 -3.27
C LEU A 5 29.47 24.15 -2.33
N SER A 6 29.63 24.20 -1.18
CA SER A 6 29.15 23.21 -0.30
C SER A 6 27.66 23.05 -0.27
N LEU A 7 26.95 23.89 -0.73
CA LEU A 7 25.57 23.74 -0.63
C LEU A 7 24.94 22.76 -1.48
N LEU A 8 25.47 22.43 -2.52
CA LEU A 8 24.84 21.52 -3.39
C LEU A 8 24.52 20.18 -2.89
N ALA A 9 25.22 19.67 -2.08
CA ALA A 9 25.00 18.33 -1.68
C ALA A 9 23.68 18.05 -1.05
N VAL A 10 23.09 18.94 -0.55
CA VAL A 10 21.89 18.73 0.10
C VAL A 10 20.73 18.26 -0.69
N LEU A 11 20.63 18.64 -1.83
CA LEU A 11 19.52 18.27 -2.60
C LEU A 11 19.25 16.86 -2.89
N LEU A 12 20.14 16.07 -2.95
CA LEU A 12 19.88 14.74 -3.32
C LEU A 12 19.12 13.90 -2.39
N VAL A 13 19.07 14.18 -1.25
CA VAL A 13 18.43 13.37 -0.32
C VAL A 13 16.98 13.04 -0.46
N GLY A 14 16.17 13.68 -0.73
CA GLY A 14 14.82 13.37 -0.66
C GLY A 14 14.18 12.57 -1.72
N THR A 15 14.80 12.37 -2.78
CA THR A 15 14.14 11.73 -3.86
C THR A 15 13.90 10.27 -3.73
N GLY A 16 14.65 9.59 -3.03
CA GLY A 16 14.49 8.16 -3.03
C GLY A 16 13.28 7.61 -2.36
N SER A 17 12.79 8.25 -1.40
CA SER A 17 11.71 7.68 -0.66
C SER A 17 10.44 7.51 -1.44
N ALA A 18 10.20 8.31 -2.38
CA ALA A 18 8.96 8.20 -3.09
C ALA A 18 8.82 6.90 -3.82
N TRP A 19 9.89 6.34 -4.27
CA TRP A 19 9.82 5.11 -4.96
C TRP A 19 9.40 3.96 -4.13
N ALA A 20 9.86 3.90 -2.94
CA ALA A 20 9.54 2.80 -2.09
C ALA A 20 8.06 2.71 -1.87
N GLN A 21 7.41 3.80 -1.79
CA GLN A 21 6.02 3.75 -1.55
C GLN A 21 5.20 3.39 -2.73
N SER A 22 5.59 3.77 -3.88
CA SER A 22 4.78 3.48 -5.01
C SER A 22 4.76 1.99 -5.34
N GLY A 23 5.69 1.24 -4.84
CA GLY A 23 5.68 -0.16 -5.14
C GLY A 23 4.91 -1.00 -4.17
N MET A 24 4.36 -0.44 -3.14
CA MET A 24 3.69 -1.23 -2.14
C MET A 24 2.25 -1.46 -2.49
N PRO A 25 1.78 -2.67 -2.46
CA PRO A 25 0.39 -2.93 -2.76
C PRO A 25 -0.52 -2.42 -1.67
N HIS A 26 -0.06 -2.34 -0.45
CA HIS A 26 -0.90 -1.84 0.64
C HIS A 26 -0.02 -1.38 1.78
N THR A 27 -0.58 -0.60 2.67
CA THR A 27 0.12 -0.10 3.85
C THR A 27 -0.23 -0.97 5.04
N PRO A 28 0.52 -0.87 6.12
CA PRO A 28 0.17 -1.62 7.33
C PRO A 28 -1.23 -1.30 7.85
N ALA A 29 -1.65 -0.06 7.71
CA ALA A 29 -2.99 0.29 8.18
C ALA A 29 -4.06 -0.37 7.32
N GLU A 30 -3.82 -0.42 6.03
CA GLU A 30 -4.76 -1.07 5.13
C GLU A 30 -4.79 -2.55 5.38
N GLU A 31 -3.64 -3.12 5.66
CA GLU A 31 -3.58 -4.52 5.95
C GLU A 31 -4.38 -4.85 7.19
N ARG A 32 -4.27 -4.04 8.23
CA ARG A 32 -5.05 -4.27 9.43
C ARG A 32 -6.53 -4.17 9.16
N ALA A 33 -6.94 -3.25 8.32
CA ALA A 33 -8.35 -3.06 8.03
C ALA A 33 -8.94 -4.25 7.30
N CYS A 34 -8.14 -4.92 6.47
CA CYS A 34 -8.65 -6.00 5.64
C CYS A 34 -8.24 -7.39 6.07
N ARG A 35 -7.42 -7.51 7.11
CA ARG A 35 -6.88 -8.82 7.46
C ARG A 35 -7.94 -9.86 7.77
N GLY A 36 -8.92 -9.51 8.55
CA GLY A 36 -9.96 -10.47 8.89
C GLY A 36 -10.76 -10.90 7.68
N ASP A 37 -11.00 -9.98 6.77
CA ASP A 37 -11.75 -10.31 5.57
C ASP A 37 -10.93 -11.19 4.64
N ALA A 38 -9.63 -10.94 4.57
CA ALA A 38 -8.77 -11.77 3.75
C ALA A 38 -8.76 -13.20 4.27
N HIS A 39 -8.70 -13.38 5.57
CA HIS A 39 -8.72 -14.70 6.13
C HIS A 39 -10.08 -15.38 5.93
N ARG A 40 -11.11 -14.62 5.88
CA ARG A 40 -12.43 -15.18 5.72
C ARG A 40 -12.76 -15.53 4.28
N PHE A 41 -12.43 -14.66 3.36
CA PHE A 41 -12.83 -14.85 1.99
C PHE A 41 -11.72 -15.28 1.04
N CYS A 42 -10.47 -15.09 1.41
CA CYS A 42 -9.35 -15.28 0.51
C CYS A 42 -8.26 -16.17 1.06
N LYS A 43 -8.60 -17.09 1.95
CA LYS A 43 -7.57 -17.86 2.60
C LYS A 43 -6.73 -18.72 1.68
N ASP A 44 -7.20 -19.04 0.52
CA ASP A 44 -6.41 -19.86 -0.38
C ASP A 44 -5.29 -19.10 -1.07
N VAL A 45 -5.29 -17.80 -1.01
CA VAL A 45 -4.30 -16.99 -1.70
C VAL A 45 -3.55 -16.05 -0.77
N LEU A 46 -3.54 -16.31 0.52
CA LEU A 46 -2.95 -15.39 1.47
C LEU A 46 -1.47 -15.15 1.26
N SER A 47 -0.77 -16.04 0.61
CA SER A 47 0.65 -15.84 0.41
C SER A 47 0.96 -14.92 -0.76
N ASP A 48 -0.02 -14.52 -1.51
CA ASP A 48 0.20 -13.67 -2.68
C ASP A 48 -0.61 -12.39 -2.53
N GLU A 49 0.04 -11.29 -2.23
CA GLU A 49 -0.64 -10.04 -1.95
C GLU A 49 -1.49 -9.55 -3.10
N PHE A 50 -1.06 -9.79 -4.32
CA PHE A 50 -1.83 -9.31 -5.45
C PHE A 50 -3.10 -10.14 -5.63
N GLN A 51 -3.02 -11.43 -5.36
CA GLN A 51 -4.21 -12.24 -5.44
C GLN A 51 -5.18 -11.95 -4.31
N VAL A 52 -4.66 -11.62 -3.14
CA VAL A 52 -5.53 -11.22 -2.04
C VAL A 52 -6.27 -9.94 -2.41
N ALA A 53 -5.57 -8.98 -2.98
CA ALA A 53 -6.21 -7.73 -3.35
C ALA A 53 -7.32 -7.97 -4.38
N SER A 54 -7.07 -8.80 -5.35
CA SER A 54 -8.06 -9.10 -6.34
C SER A 54 -9.24 -9.84 -5.73
N CYS A 55 -8.97 -10.78 -4.86
CA CYS A 55 -10.01 -11.54 -4.20
C CYS A 55 -10.89 -10.64 -3.35
N LEU A 56 -10.28 -9.71 -2.62
CA LEU A 56 -11.07 -8.81 -1.79
C LEU A 56 -11.93 -7.89 -2.64
N GLN A 57 -11.43 -7.47 -3.78
CA GLN A 57 -12.26 -6.66 -4.68
C GLN A 57 -13.48 -7.44 -5.15
N GLU A 58 -13.32 -8.71 -5.37
CA GLU A 58 -14.45 -9.52 -5.77
C GLU A 58 -15.46 -9.67 -4.65
N HIS A 59 -15.01 -9.57 -3.43
CA HIS A 59 -15.90 -9.70 -2.27
C HIS A 59 -16.22 -8.36 -1.62
N ARG A 60 -15.99 -7.27 -2.30
CA ARG A 60 -16.08 -5.96 -1.67
C ARG A 60 -17.44 -5.65 -1.06
N ASN A 61 -18.46 -6.31 -1.51
CA ASN A 61 -19.78 -6.05 -0.93
C ASN A 61 -20.01 -6.83 0.36
N HIS A 62 -19.07 -7.68 0.74
CA HIS A 62 -19.24 -8.50 1.92
C HIS A 62 -18.17 -8.26 2.97
N VAL A 63 -17.16 -7.45 2.66
CA VAL A 63 -16.10 -7.19 3.63
C VAL A 63 -16.54 -6.14 4.63
N SER A 64 -15.76 -5.97 5.67
CA SER A 64 -16.07 -4.99 6.71
C SER A 64 -16.05 -3.58 6.13
N PRO A 65 -16.71 -2.64 6.77
CA PRO A 65 -16.72 -1.26 6.28
C PRO A 65 -15.32 -0.66 6.18
N ALA A 66 -14.45 -0.98 7.13
CA ALA A 66 -13.09 -0.44 7.09
C ALA A 66 -12.35 -0.98 5.88
N CYS A 67 -12.49 -2.25 5.61
CA CYS A 67 -11.83 -2.82 4.45
C CYS A 67 -12.44 -2.30 3.16
N ARG A 68 -13.74 -2.11 3.14
CA ARG A 68 -14.38 -1.58 1.93
C ARG A 68 -13.86 -0.19 1.60
N THR A 69 -13.61 0.64 2.59
CA THR A 69 -13.04 1.96 2.35
C THR A 69 -11.68 1.85 1.68
N VAL A 70 -10.86 0.91 2.14
CA VAL A 70 -9.56 0.69 1.53
C VAL A 70 -9.72 0.28 0.08
N LEU A 71 -10.61 -0.64 -0.19
CA LEU A 71 -10.79 -1.15 -1.54
C LEU A 71 -11.32 -0.05 -2.47
N GLN A 72 -12.16 0.81 -1.97
CA GLN A 72 -12.68 1.90 -2.77
C GLN A 72 -11.59 2.88 -3.16
N SER A 73 -10.65 3.14 -2.28
CA SER A 73 -9.61 4.08 -2.59
C SER A 73 -8.58 3.49 -3.53
N ARG A 74 -8.48 2.18 -3.60
CA ARG A 74 -7.49 1.58 -4.46
C ARG A 74 -8.05 0.99 -5.71
N GLY A 75 -9.28 0.64 -5.70
CA GLY A 75 -9.87 -0.03 -6.82
C GLY A 75 -10.26 0.82 -7.96
N ARG A 76 -10.11 2.10 -7.87
CA ARG A 76 -10.55 2.91 -8.89
C ARG A 76 -9.79 2.95 -9.93
#